data_1912ccaba510e376d4135804559b5b6d
#
_entry.id   1912ccaba510e376d4135804559b5b6d
#
_cell.length_a   1.000
_cell.length_b   1.000
_cell.length_c   1.000
_cell.angle_alpha   90.00
_cell.angle_beta   90.00
_cell.angle_gamma   90.00
#
_symmetry.space_group_name_H-M   'P 1'
#
loop_
_entity.id
_entity.type
_entity.pdbx_description
1 polymer ?
#
loop_
_entity_poly.entity_id
_entity_poly.type
_entity_poly.pdbx_seq_one_letter_code
_entity_poly.pdbx_strand_id
1 'polypeptide(L)'
;MARAAVKAKAKQGKAGAQPAKTAARTRSRRRGHAGGGNPNQDLFFTKLRKRAKFVYVILAVLFAVTFAFLGVGSGSGGLDQLFQGLNIFHRSGNPVAKAQSHIKDHPKDPQGFRELATAYESKGDNGNAIAALQQYTSMKPKDVKALNELAGLQMNQATDYLQQYQTAYQNRQLLTPSQSFLPTGKLGTALGTNQVEQVAAQRADAAVQDLQQRTQLAYNGAVSSYEAVTKLTPNDSNAWFSQAQAAQQAGNYTSAVAAYKRYLKLNPDSTSRSQIEALIKQLSPAPAAPAKKKK
;
A
#
# COMPACT_ATOMS: atom_id res chain seq x y z
N MET A 1 -6.72 -21.50 -58.92
CA MET A 1 -5.48 -21.43 -59.72
C MET A 1 -4.35 -21.37 -58.73
N ALA A 2 -3.68 -22.46 -58.51
CA ALA A 2 -2.51 -23.05 -59.14
C ALA A 2 -1.22 -22.30 -58.71
N ARG A 3 -0.43 -22.99 -57.96
CA ARG A 3 0.84 -23.71 -58.13
C ARG A 3 2.01 -22.83 -57.63
N ALA A 4 3.11 -23.25 -57.06
CA ALA A 4 3.75 -24.54 -56.74
C ALA A 4 5.03 -24.23 -55.97
N ALA A 5 5.31 -24.92 -54.99
CA ALA A 5 6.48 -25.73 -54.64
C ALA A 5 7.76 -25.65 -55.48
N VAL A 6 8.92 -25.46 -54.84
CA VAL A 6 10.18 -26.12 -55.24
C VAL A 6 11.02 -26.41 -54.02
N LYS A 7 11.39 -27.68 -53.89
CA LYS A 7 12.45 -28.32 -53.06
C LYS A 7 13.78 -28.29 -53.79
N ALA A 8 14.92 -28.19 -53.05
CA ALA A 8 16.21 -28.89 -53.36
C ALA A 8 17.11 -28.70 -52.12
N LYS A 9 17.53 -29.66 -51.40
CA LYS A 9 18.32 -30.91 -51.41
C LYS A 9 19.68 -30.82 -52.16
N ALA A 10 20.78 -30.94 -51.42
CA ALA A 10 21.96 -31.79 -51.65
C ALA A 10 23.09 -31.30 -50.75
N LYS A 11 23.66 -32.08 -49.90
CA LYS A 11 24.53 -33.26 -49.90
C LYS A 11 26.01 -32.90 -49.75
N GLN A 12 26.58 -33.35 -48.62
CA GLN A 12 27.80 -34.17 -48.45
C GLN A 12 29.17 -33.61 -48.85
N GLY A 13 30.10 -33.76 -47.91
CA GLY A 13 31.53 -33.81 -48.16
C GLY A 13 32.33 -34.09 -46.89
N LYS A 14 32.73 -35.32 -46.78
CA LYS A 14 33.57 -36.03 -45.82
C LYS A 14 35.04 -35.70 -45.99
N ALA A 15 35.79 -36.08 -44.96
CA ALA A 15 37.21 -36.54 -44.88
C ALA A 15 38.12 -35.47 -44.29
N GLY A 16 38.92 -35.70 -43.28
CA GLY A 16 39.60 -36.88 -42.80
C GLY A 16 41.05 -36.49 -42.57
N ALA A 17 41.59 -36.90 -41.44
CA ALA A 17 42.96 -37.29 -41.19
C ALA A 17 43.67 -36.56 -40.03
N GLN A 18 43.90 -37.32 -38.98
CA GLN A 18 45.10 -37.29 -38.10
C GLN A 18 46.27 -37.92 -38.88
N PRO A 19 47.56 -38.03 -38.38
CA PRO A 19 48.15 -37.63 -37.08
C PRO A 19 49.65 -37.12 -37.27
N ALA A 20 50.32 -36.77 -36.15
CA ALA A 20 51.71 -37.09 -35.81
C ALA A 20 52.20 -36.21 -34.64
N LYS A 21 52.49 -36.72 -33.58
CA LYS A 21 53.62 -37.25 -32.80
C LYS A 21 54.96 -36.49 -32.95
N THR A 22 55.51 -36.33 -31.73
CA THR A 22 56.96 -36.20 -31.32
C THR A 22 57.41 -34.74 -31.12
N ALA A 23 58.16 -34.39 -30.10
CA ALA A 23 58.94 -34.97 -29.03
C ALA A 23 59.46 -33.89 -28.08
N ALA A 24 59.46 -34.20 -26.82
CA ALA A 24 60.49 -34.11 -25.81
C ALA A 24 61.58 -33.00 -25.84
N ARG A 25 61.89 -32.62 -24.59
CA ARG A 25 63.14 -31.99 -24.02
C ARG A 25 62.92 -30.51 -23.63
N THR A 26 63.32 -29.99 -22.49
CA THR A 26 64.28 -30.39 -21.46
C THR A 26 64.07 -29.48 -20.22
N ARG A 27 64.46 -29.99 -19.07
CA ARG A 27 64.67 -29.37 -17.77
C ARG A 27 65.30 -27.97 -17.83
N SER A 28 64.73 -27.06 -16.95
CA SER A 28 65.57 -26.14 -16.20
C SER A 28 64.99 -25.92 -14.82
N ARG A 29 65.72 -26.44 -13.84
CA ARG A 29 65.61 -26.10 -12.42
C ARG A 29 66.04 -24.65 -12.24
N ARG A 30 65.24 -23.82 -11.58
CA ARG A 30 65.76 -22.73 -10.74
C ARG A 30 65.08 -22.73 -9.40
N ARG A 31 65.99 -22.91 -8.42
CA ARG A 31 65.76 -22.81 -7.00
C ARG A 31 65.45 -21.36 -6.61
N GLY A 32 64.59 -21.22 -5.56
CA GLY A 32 64.90 -20.34 -4.46
C GLY A 32 64.10 -19.06 -4.42
N HIS A 33 63.13 -18.96 -3.54
CA HIS A 33 63.29 -18.10 -2.36
C HIS A 33 62.21 -18.49 -1.35
N ALA A 34 62.65 -18.93 -0.18
CA ALA A 34 61.88 -19.09 1.00
C ALA A 34 61.52 -17.69 1.53
N GLY A 35 60.24 -17.29 1.38
CA GLY A 35 59.65 -16.20 2.11
C GLY A 35 58.85 -16.79 3.25
N GLY A 36 59.34 -16.65 4.48
CA GLY A 36 58.67 -17.12 5.71
C GLY A 36 57.30 -16.47 5.90
N GLY A 37 56.27 -17.17 5.52
CA GLY A 37 54.89 -16.87 5.92
C GLY A 37 54.62 -17.52 7.27
N ASN A 38 54.17 -16.74 8.22
CA ASN A 38 53.83 -17.13 9.58
C ASN A 38 52.80 -18.28 9.55
N PRO A 39 53.09 -19.50 10.03
CA PRO A 39 52.21 -20.66 9.88
C PRO A 39 50.83 -20.52 10.56
N ASN A 40 50.63 -19.49 11.37
CA ASN A 40 49.38 -19.22 12.02
C ASN A 40 48.38 -18.40 11.19
N GLN A 41 48.83 -17.73 10.10
CA GLN A 41 47.94 -16.96 9.25
C GLN A 41 47.25 -17.85 8.20
N ASP A 42 47.94 -18.90 7.73
CA ASP A 42 47.33 -19.81 6.72
C ASP A 42 46.20 -20.68 7.33
N LEU A 43 46.23 -20.96 8.62
CA LEU A 43 45.18 -21.71 9.31
C LEU A 43 43.92 -20.91 9.53
N PHE A 44 44.01 -19.58 9.62
CA PHE A 44 42.86 -18.71 9.80
C PHE A 44 42.07 -18.57 8.48
N PHE A 45 42.76 -18.31 7.39
CA PHE A 45 42.12 -18.13 6.07
C PHE A 45 41.57 -19.44 5.49
N THR A 46 42.19 -20.57 5.75
CA THR A 46 41.68 -21.88 5.31
C THR A 46 40.43 -22.31 6.09
N LYS A 47 40.35 -21.99 7.39
CA LYS A 47 39.13 -22.19 8.20
C LYS A 47 38.02 -21.22 7.80
N LEU A 48 38.35 -19.99 7.45
CA LEU A 48 37.39 -18.98 6.97
C LEU A 48 36.78 -19.40 5.62
N ARG A 49 37.59 -19.95 4.71
CA ARG A 49 37.16 -20.40 3.38
C ARG A 49 36.18 -21.59 3.44
N LYS A 50 36.32 -22.49 4.41
CA LYS A 50 35.38 -23.60 4.62
C LYS A 50 34.05 -23.14 5.22
N ARG A 51 34.04 -22.03 5.99
CA ARG A 51 32.81 -21.44 6.57
C ARG A 51 32.26 -20.27 5.77
N ALA A 52 32.95 -19.83 4.72
CA ALA A 52 32.51 -18.69 3.90
C ALA A 52 31.13 -18.89 3.31
N LYS A 53 30.75 -20.09 2.90
CA LYS A 53 29.39 -20.40 2.42
C LYS A 53 28.34 -20.14 3.49
N PHE A 54 28.61 -20.47 4.76
CA PHE A 54 27.70 -20.19 5.89
C PHE A 54 27.62 -18.70 6.21
N VAL A 55 28.76 -18.00 6.17
CA VAL A 55 28.81 -16.54 6.40
C VAL A 55 28.05 -15.78 5.32
N TYR A 56 28.16 -16.19 4.05
CA TYR A 56 27.37 -15.58 2.96
C TYR A 56 25.88 -15.86 3.09
N VAL A 57 25.49 -17.05 3.55
CA VAL A 57 24.07 -17.36 3.80
C VAL A 57 23.54 -16.54 4.95
N ILE A 58 24.28 -16.40 6.06
CA ILE A 58 23.87 -15.57 7.19
C ILE A 58 23.80 -14.09 6.80
N LEU A 59 24.76 -13.59 6.01
CA LEU A 59 24.76 -12.22 5.51
C LEU A 59 23.60 -11.96 4.57
N ALA A 60 23.28 -12.91 3.69
CA ALA A 60 22.12 -12.82 2.79
C ALA A 60 20.79 -12.84 3.55
N VAL A 61 20.67 -13.66 4.60
CA VAL A 61 19.48 -13.68 5.47
C VAL A 61 19.37 -12.38 6.27
N LEU A 62 20.46 -11.88 6.85
CA LEU A 62 20.48 -10.58 7.53
C LEU A 62 20.11 -9.43 6.58
N PHE A 63 20.63 -9.45 5.36
CA PHE A 63 20.30 -8.45 4.34
C PHE A 63 18.83 -8.54 3.93
N ALA A 64 18.30 -9.75 3.74
CA ALA A 64 16.89 -9.95 3.42
C ALA A 64 15.97 -9.48 4.57
N VAL A 65 16.34 -9.77 5.81
CA VAL A 65 15.60 -9.32 7.01
C VAL A 65 15.67 -7.80 7.16
N THR A 66 16.85 -7.17 7.01
CA THR A 66 16.98 -5.72 7.07
C THR A 66 16.25 -5.03 5.92
N PHE A 67 16.26 -5.62 4.72
CA PHE A 67 15.51 -5.10 3.57
C PHE A 67 14.00 -5.16 3.78
N ALA A 68 13.51 -6.24 4.40
CA ALA A 68 12.11 -6.38 4.79
C ALA A 68 11.70 -5.43 5.92
N PHE A 69 12.59 -5.19 6.91
CA PHE A 69 12.29 -4.35 8.07
C PHE A 69 12.46 -2.84 7.81
N LEU A 70 13.39 -2.44 6.96
CA LEU A 70 13.66 -1.03 6.66
C LEU A 70 12.74 -0.46 5.56
N GLY A 71 11.80 -1.25 5.02
CA GLY A 71 10.78 -0.76 4.09
C GLY A 71 11.32 -0.15 2.80
N VAL A 72 12.58 -0.43 2.43
CA VAL A 72 13.14 0.00 1.15
C VAL A 72 12.57 -0.91 0.07
N GLY A 73 11.34 -0.63 -0.34
CA GLY A 73 10.65 -1.44 -1.36
C GLY A 73 9.12 -1.46 -1.23
N SER A 74 8.53 -0.56 -0.44
CA SER A 74 7.07 -0.40 -0.41
C SER A 74 6.51 0.36 -1.63
N GLY A 75 7.19 0.26 -2.78
CA GLY A 75 6.61 0.48 -4.08
C GLY A 75 6.09 -0.86 -4.58
N SER A 76 4.82 -0.93 -4.90
CA SER A 76 4.03 -2.08 -5.33
C SER A 76 4.65 -2.90 -6.47
N GLY A 77 5.73 -3.67 -6.25
CA GLY A 77 6.31 -4.49 -7.31
C GLY A 77 7.57 -5.29 -7.02
N GLY A 78 8.25 -5.12 -5.89
CA GLY A 78 9.62 -5.63 -5.77
C GLY A 78 9.76 -7.10 -5.35
N LEU A 79 9.00 -7.59 -4.39
CA LEU A 79 9.14 -8.97 -3.88
C LEU A 79 8.06 -9.91 -4.38
N ASP A 80 6.88 -9.40 -4.71
CA ASP A 80 5.77 -10.20 -5.20
C ASP A 80 6.11 -10.88 -6.54
N GLN A 81 6.89 -10.21 -7.42
CA GLN A 81 7.35 -10.79 -8.68
C GLN A 81 8.45 -11.86 -8.49
N LEU A 82 9.31 -11.73 -7.47
CA LEU A 82 10.33 -12.73 -7.15
C LEU A 82 9.70 -14.00 -6.55
N PHE A 83 8.64 -13.86 -5.77
CA PHE A 83 7.93 -14.99 -5.18
C PHE A 83 6.90 -15.61 -6.14
N GLN A 84 6.39 -14.88 -7.14
CA GLN A 84 5.55 -15.44 -8.19
C GLN A 84 6.31 -16.41 -9.11
N GLY A 85 7.63 -16.24 -9.24
CA GLY A 85 8.50 -17.19 -9.97
C GLY A 85 8.85 -18.47 -9.20
N LEU A 86 8.74 -18.45 -7.89
CA LEU A 86 8.97 -19.61 -7.03
C LEU A 86 7.62 -20.25 -6.68
N ASN A 87 7.18 -21.19 -7.47
CA ASN A 87 5.92 -21.96 -7.38
C ASN A 87 5.79 -22.79 -6.08
N ILE A 88 6.37 -22.35 -4.96
CA ILE A 88 6.47 -23.08 -3.70
C ILE A 88 5.19 -22.95 -2.85
N PHE A 89 4.36 -21.90 -3.12
CA PHE A 89 3.11 -21.65 -2.39
C PHE A 89 1.84 -21.81 -3.24
N HIS A 90 1.93 -22.31 -4.45
CA HIS A 90 0.77 -22.50 -5.36
C HIS A 90 -0.04 -23.76 -5.09
N ARG A 91 -0.24 -24.11 -3.81
CA ARG A 91 -1.21 -25.13 -3.44
C ARG A 91 -2.53 -24.57 -2.90
N SER A 92 -2.66 -23.26 -2.81
CA SER A 92 -3.95 -22.59 -2.60
C SER A 92 -4.22 -21.75 -3.83
N GLY A 93 -5.21 -22.12 -4.63
CA GLY A 93 -5.68 -21.30 -5.74
C GLY A 93 -5.93 -19.86 -5.26
N ASN A 94 -5.65 -18.88 -6.11
CA ASN A 94 -5.81 -17.46 -5.79
C ASN A 94 -7.17 -17.22 -5.09
N PRO A 95 -7.21 -16.83 -3.80
CA PRO A 95 -8.45 -16.75 -3.04
C PRO A 95 -9.45 -15.76 -3.65
N VAL A 96 -8.95 -14.69 -4.29
CA VAL A 96 -9.78 -13.74 -5.03
C VAL A 96 -10.45 -14.42 -6.22
N ALA A 97 -9.70 -15.18 -7.02
CA ALA A 97 -10.26 -15.88 -8.18
C ALA A 97 -11.30 -16.93 -7.75
N LYS A 98 -11.06 -17.63 -6.63
CA LYS A 98 -12.02 -18.57 -6.06
C LYS A 98 -13.31 -17.87 -5.64
N ALA A 99 -13.23 -16.78 -4.91
CA ALA A 99 -14.39 -16.01 -4.48
C ALA A 99 -15.15 -15.39 -5.68
N GLN A 100 -14.44 -14.90 -6.69
CA GLN A 100 -15.05 -14.41 -7.93
C GLN A 100 -15.79 -15.51 -8.70
N SER A 101 -15.24 -16.73 -8.73
CA SER A 101 -15.91 -17.88 -9.32
C SER A 101 -17.19 -18.22 -8.55
N HIS A 102 -17.12 -18.22 -7.21
CA HIS A 102 -18.29 -18.44 -6.35
C HIS A 102 -19.41 -17.43 -6.65
N ILE A 103 -19.06 -16.13 -6.73
CA ILE A 103 -20.04 -15.08 -7.08
C ILE A 103 -20.62 -15.28 -8.47
N LYS A 104 -19.80 -15.69 -9.44
CA LYS A 104 -20.27 -15.96 -10.81
C LYS A 104 -21.26 -17.10 -10.86
N ASP A 105 -20.99 -18.19 -10.13
CA ASP A 105 -21.83 -19.38 -10.11
C ASP A 105 -23.07 -19.19 -9.23
N HIS A 106 -22.96 -18.38 -8.16
CA HIS A 106 -24.02 -18.10 -7.18
C HIS A 106 -24.16 -16.59 -6.89
N PRO A 107 -24.65 -15.77 -7.85
CA PRO A 107 -24.63 -14.30 -7.72
C PRO A 107 -25.54 -13.75 -6.61
N LYS A 108 -26.48 -14.55 -6.10
CA LYS A 108 -27.37 -14.19 -4.99
C LYS A 108 -26.89 -14.70 -3.62
N ASP A 109 -25.77 -15.42 -3.59
CA ASP A 109 -25.18 -15.87 -2.34
C ASP A 109 -24.26 -14.79 -1.76
N PRO A 110 -24.60 -14.18 -0.60
CA PRO A 110 -23.77 -13.18 0.03
C PRO A 110 -22.40 -13.73 0.44
N GLN A 111 -22.29 -15.05 0.66
CA GLN A 111 -21.04 -15.67 1.11
C GLN A 111 -19.89 -15.44 0.14
N GLY A 112 -20.15 -15.46 -1.18
CA GLY A 112 -19.14 -15.16 -2.19
C GLY A 112 -18.52 -13.76 -2.05
N PHE A 113 -19.35 -12.75 -1.72
CA PHE A 113 -18.85 -11.40 -1.46
C PHE A 113 -18.09 -11.30 -0.14
N ARG A 114 -18.47 -12.08 0.88
CA ARG A 114 -17.74 -12.17 2.15
C ARG A 114 -16.34 -12.78 1.95
N GLU A 115 -16.26 -13.87 1.19
CA GLU A 115 -15.00 -14.51 0.83
C GLU A 115 -14.11 -13.57 0.01
N LEU A 116 -14.71 -12.82 -0.92
CA LEU A 116 -14.00 -11.85 -1.75
C LEU A 116 -13.41 -10.71 -0.91
N ALA A 117 -14.18 -10.18 0.05
CA ALA A 117 -13.71 -9.16 0.97
C ALA A 117 -12.50 -9.64 1.76
N THR A 118 -12.61 -10.80 2.42
CA THR A 118 -11.52 -11.42 3.18
C THR A 118 -10.27 -11.69 2.31
N ALA A 119 -10.48 -12.10 1.05
CA ALA A 119 -9.39 -12.32 0.11
C ALA A 119 -8.65 -11.02 -0.27
N TYR A 120 -9.37 -9.91 -0.42
CA TYR A 120 -8.77 -8.59 -0.66
C TYR A 120 -8.09 -8.02 0.58
N GLU A 121 -8.69 -8.18 1.78
CA GLU A 121 -8.07 -7.78 3.05
C GLU A 121 -6.74 -8.49 3.28
N SER A 122 -6.69 -9.80 3.01
CA SER A 122 -5.44 -10.57 3.12
C SER A 122 -4.33 -10.09 2.18
N LYS A 123 -4.68 -9.36 1.11
CA LYS A 123 -3.75 -8.72 0.17
C LYS A 123 -3.47 -7.25 0.51
N GLY A 124 -4.11 -6.69 1.53
CA GLY A 124 -4.03 -5.26 1.84
C GLY A 124 -4.75 -4.36 0.83
N ASP A 125 -5.60 -4.93 -0.02
CA ASP A 125 -6.39 -4.18 -0.99
C ASP A 125 -7.71 -3.71 -0.36
N ASN A 126 -7.59 -2.69 0.51
CA ASN A 126 -8.70 -2.15 1.27
C ASN A 126 -9.83 -1.61 0.37
N GLY A 127 -9.49 -1.05 -0.80
CA GLY A 127 -10.48 -0.49 -1.71
C GLY A 127 -11.44 -1.55 -2.26
N ASN A 128 -10.90 -2.66 -2.76
CA ASN A 128 -11.70 -3.77 -3.25
C ASN A 128 -12.38 -4.55 -2.12
N ALA A 129 -11.77 -4.64 -0.94
CA ALA A 129 -12.39 -5.22 0.25
C ALA A 129 -13.64 -4.45 0.68
N ILE A 130 -13.56 -3.11 0.73
CA ILE A 130 -14.70 -2.22 1.01
C ILE A 130 -15.82 -2.45 -0.01
N ALA A 131 -15.50 -2.49 -1.31
CA ALA A 131 -16.50 -2.72 -2.34
C ALA A 131 -17.21 -4.07 -2.18
N ALA A 132 -16.47 -5.13 -1.87
CA ALA A 132 -17.03 -6.46 -1.62
C ALA A 132 -17.89 -6.49 -0.34
N LEU A 133 -17.44 -5.85 0.75
CA LEU A 133 -18.24 -5.74 1.99
C LEU A 133 -19.51 -4.91 1.81
N GLN A 134 -19.48 -3.85 1.00
CA GLN A 134 -20.67 -3.08 0.67
C GLN A 134 -21.72 -3.94 -0.04
N GLN A 135 -21.31 -4.79 -0.98
CA GLN A 135 -22.22 -5.75 -1.62
C GLN A 135 -22.74 -6.78 -0.61
N TYR A 136 -21.87 -7.34 0.23
CA TYR A 136 -22.26 -8.26 1.28
C TYR A 136 -23.30 -7.63 2.24
N THR A 137 -23.00 -6.44 2.78
CA THR A 137 -23.88 -5.76 3.75
C THR A 137 -25.18 -5.27 3.14
N SER A 138 -25.23 -4.98 1.84
CA SER A 138 -26.47 -4.70 1.12
C SER A 138 -27.41 -5.91 1.11
N MET A 139 -26.86 -7.13 1.04
CA MET A 139 -27.61 -8.38 1.07
C MET A 139 -27.87 -8.87 2.53
N LYS A 140 -27.01 -8.50 3.47
CA LYS A 140 -27.06 -8.85 4.90
C LYS A 140 -26.99 -7.61 5.80
N PRO A 141 -28.00 -6.72 5.76
CA PRO A 141 -27.95 -5.42 6.44
C PRO A 141 -27.98 -5.50 7.98
N LYS A 142 -28.21 -6.69 8.55
CA LYS A 142 -28.23 -6.91 10.01
C LYS A 142 -26.95 -7.58 10.53
N ASP A 143 -25.95 -7.82 9.68
CA ASP A 143 -24.66 -8.37 10.12
C ASP A 143 -23.79 -7.27 10.73
N VAL A 144 -23.92 -7.12 12.06
CA VAL A 144 -23.19 -6.12 12.84
C VAL A 144 -21.68 -6.26 12.70
N LYS A 145 -21.15 -7.50 12.57
CA LYS A 145 -19.71 -7.74 12.42
C LYS A 145 -19.22 -7.20 11.10
N ALA A 146 -19.92 -7.51 10.02
CA ALA A 146 -19.55 -7.02 8.69
C ALA A 146 -19.68 -5.50 8.55
N LEU A 147 -20.70 -4.90 9.19
CA LEU A 147 -20.85 -3.44 9.21
C LEU A 147 -19.73 -2.75 9.99
N ASN A 148 -19.31 -3.30 11.14
CA ASN A 148 -18.16 -2.78 11.88
C ASN A 148 -16.85 -2.90 11.10
N GLU A 149 -16.63 -4.02 10.43
CA GLU A 149 -15.47 -4.26 9.58
C GLU A 149 -15.42 -3.29 8.40
N LEU A 150 -16.57 -3.11 7.72
CA LEU A 150 -16.72 -2.13 6.65
C LEU A 150 -16.38 -0.71 7.13
N ALA A 151 -16.93 -0.31 8.28
CA ALA A 151 -16.66 1.00 8.87
C ALA A 151 -15.18 1.18 9.24
N GLY A 152 -14.54 0.15 9.81
CA GLY A 152 -13.12 0.16 10.14
C GLY A 152 -12.24 0.30 8.90
N LEU A 153 -12.51 -0.45 7.83
CA LEU A 153 -11.78 -0.33 6.56
C LEU A 153 -11.98 1.05 5.91
N GLN A 154 -13.18 1.62 5.98
CA GLN A 154 -13.45 2.97 5.47
C GLN A 154 -12.69 4.04 6.27
N MET A 155 -12.58 3.89 7.60
CA MET A 155 -11.75 4.77 8.44
C MET A 155 -10.27 4.68 8.08
N ASN A 156 -9.74 3.47 7.89
CA ASN A 156 -8.36 3.26 7.46
C ASN A 156 -8.11 3.89 6.09
N GLN A 157 -9.00 3.66 5.14
CA GLN A 157 -8.91 4.24 3.80
C GLN A 157 -8.94 5.77 3.84
N ALA A 158 -9.79 6.37 4.69
CA ALA A 158 -9.83 7.82 4.88
C ALA A 158 -8.50 8.36 5.44
N THR A 159 -7.88 7.64 6.38
CA THR A 159 -6.57 7.99 6.93
C THR A 159 -5.48 7.91 5.86
N ASP A 160 -5.51 6.88 5.03
CA ASP A 160 -4.56 6.73 3.91
C ASP A 160 -4.70 7.89 2.89
N TYR A 161 -5.93 8.25 2.54
CA TYR A 161 -6.16 9.40 1.67
C TYR A 161 -5.75 10.73 2.30
N LEU A 162 -5.94 10.89 3.61
CA LEU A 162 -5.48 12.07 4.34
C LEU A 162 -3.96 12.20 4.32
N GLN A 163 -3.22 11.14 4.48
CA GLN A 163 -1.76 11.15 4.36
C GLN A 163 -1.30 11.50 2.93
N GLN A 164 -1.95 10.91 1.93
CA GLN A 164 -1.70 11.25 0.53
C GLN A 164 -2.02 12.72 0.24
N TYR A 165 -3.13 13.22 0.77
CA TYR A 165 -3.52 14.63 0.67
C TYR A 165 -2.44 15.55 1.24
N GLN A 166 -1.93 15.26 2.45
CA GLN A 166 -0.87 16.06 3.08
C GLN A 166 0.39 16.08 2.21
N THR A 167 0.79 14.94 1.65
CA THR A 167 1.94 14.85 0.75
C THR A 167 1.70 15.62 -0.55
N ALA A 168 0.53 15.46 -1.16
CA ALA A 168 0.15 16.19 -2.37
C ALA A 168 0.10 17.71 -2.15
N TYR A 169 -0.40 18.13 -0.98
CA TYR A 169 -0.45 19.53 -0.59
C TYR A 169 0.96 20.15 -0.43
N GLN A 170 1.89 19.42 0.21
CA GLN A 170 3.29 19.84 0.30
C GLN A 170 3.95 19.94 -1.07
N ASN A 171 3.76 18.94 -1.92
CA ASN A 171 4.28 18.93 -3.29
C ASN A 171 3.74 20.10 -4.12
N ARG A 172 2.45 20.43 -3.95
CA ARG A 172 1.83 21.60 -4.58
C ARG A 172 2.53 22.90 -4.17
N GLN A 173 2.86 23.06 -2.89
CA GLN A 173 3.56 24.27 -2.43
C GLN A 173 4.94 24.44 -3.10
N LEU A 174 5.65 23.34 -3.36
CA LEU A 174 6.94 23.37 -4.06
C LEU A 174 6.80 23.74 -5.54
N LEU A 175 5.64 23.49 -6.14
CA LEU A 175 5.33 23.83 -7.54
C LEU A 175 4.76 25.25 -7.72
N THR A 176 4.58 26.01 -6.62
CA THR A 176 4.17 27.42 -6.73
C THR A 176 5.34 28.21 -7.30
N PRO A 177 5.21 28.81 -8.50
CA PRO A 177 6.30 29.54 -9.11
C PRO A 177 6.73 30.67 -8.17
N SER A 178 7.97 30.64 -7.74
CA SER A 178 8.54 31.76 -7.01
C SER A 178 8.77 32.89 -8.02
N GLN A 179 7.98 33.94 -7.95
CA GLN A 179 8.11 35.11 -8.81
C GLN A 179 9.51 35.74 -8.73
N SER A 180 10.30 35.34 -7.72
CA SER A 180 11.67 35.84 -7.47
C SER A 180 12.68 35.43 -8.55
N PHE A 181 12.39 34.42 -9.37
CA PHE A 181 13.30 33.93 -10.43
C PHE A 181 12.91 34.37 -11.84
N LEU A 182 11.81 35.11 -11.99
CA LEU A 182 11.46 35.69 -13.29
C LEU A 182 12.36 36.87 -13.61
N PRO A 183 13.05 36.87 -14.76
CA PRO A 183 13.82 38.03 -15.19
C PRO A 183 12.91 39.25 -15.29
N THR A 184 13.33 40.37 -14.73
CA THR A 184 12.58 41.65 -14.84
C THR A 184 12.79 42.28 -16.21
N GLY A 185 11.78 43.00 -16.73
CA GLY A 185 11.87 43.73 -17.98
C GLY A 185 11.47 42.92 -19.23
N LYS A 186 11.94 43.36 -20.40
CA LYS A 186 11.56 42.81 -21.71
C LYS A 186 11.81 41.27 -21.85
N LEU A 187 12.84 40.77 -21.16
CA LEU A 187 13.16 39.34 -21.18
C LEU A 187 12.09 38.53 -20.41
N GLY A 188 11.65 38.99 -19.26
CA GLY A 188 10.59 38.37 -18.50
C GLY A 188 9.26 38.33 -19.26
N THR A 189 8.96 39.44 -19.95
CA THR A 189 7.75 39.55 -20.80
C THR A 189 7.84 38.62 -22.03
N ALA A 190 9.02 38.45 -22.62
CA ALA A 190 9.23 37.59 -23.78
C ALA A 190 9.23 36.08 -23.42
N LEU A 191 9.74 35.72 -22.25
CA LEU A 191 9.73 34.33 -21.76
C LEU A 191 8.34 33.87 -21.31
N GLY A 192 7.49 34.85 -20.90
CA GLY A 192 6.14 34.57 -20.44
C GLY A 192 6.08 33.62 -19.21
N THR A 193 4.88 33.21 -18.87
CA THR A 193 4.68 32.17 -17.86
C THR A 193 5.01 30.81 -18.45
N ASN A 194 5.83 30.04 -17.76
CA ASN A 194 6.20 28.69 -18.18
C ASN A 194 4.95 27.78 -18.20
N GLN A 195 4.49 27.41 -19.39
CA GLN A 195 3.31 26.56 -19.57
C GLN A 195 3.46 25.22 -18.86
N VAL A 196 4.68 24.67 -18.77
CA VAL A 196 4.96 23.40 -18.07
C VAL A 196 4.71 23.55 -16.56
N GLU A 197 5.15 24.66 -15.97
CA GLU A 197 4.90 24.94 -14.54
C GLU A 197 3.42 25.15 -14.26
N GLN A 198 2.70 25.85 -15.14
CA GLN A 198 1.25 26.01 -15.01
C GLN A 198 0.51 24.68 -15.07
N VAL A 199 0.83 23.81 -16.04
CA VAL A 199 0.21 22.49 -16.15
C VAL A 199 0.57 21.61 -14.95
N ALA A 200 1.82 21.68 -14.45
CA ALA A 200 2.23 20.95 -13.26
C ALA A 200 1.46 21.43 -12.02
N ALA A 201 1.31 22.74 -11.84
CA ALA A 201 0.53 23.31 -10.74
C ALA A 201 -0.95 22.92 -10.81
N GLN A 202 -1.57 22.99 -11.99
CA GLN A 202 -2.97 22.56 -12.20
C GLN A 202 -3.17 21.09 -11.87
N ARG A 203 -2.24 20.21 -12.27
CA ARG A 203 -2.32 18.78 -11.94
C ARG A 203 -2.17 18.55 -10.42
N ALA A 204 -1.28 19.30 -9.76
CA ALA A 204 -1.12 19.22 -8.33
C ALA A 204 -2.38 19.70 -7.59
N ASP A 205 -3.00 20.80 -8.04
CA ASP A 205 -4.27 21.29 -7.51
C ASP A 205 -5.39 20.25 -7.65
N ALA A 206 -5.52 19.66 -8.84
CA ALA A 206 -6.51 18.62 -9.10
C ALA A 206 -6.29 17.38 -8.20
N ALA A 207 -5.03 16.95 -8.00
CA ALA A 207 -4.70 15.84 -7.10
C ALA A 207 -5.05 16.14 -5.63
N VAL A 208 -4.79 17.35 -5.16
CA VAL A 208 -5.16 17.81 -3.81
C VAL A 208 -6.68 17.79 -3.62
N GLN A 209 -7.44 18.31 -4.60
CA GLN A 209 -8.91 18.31 -4.55
C GLN A 209 -9.50 16.90 -4.60
N ASP A 210 -9.01 16.03 -5.46
CA ASP A 210 -9.44 14.63 -5.57
C ASP A 210 -9.21 13.88 -4.24
N LEU A 211 -8.03 14.01 -3.65
CA LEU A 211 -7.70 13.37 -2.38
C LEU A 211 -8.53 13.91 -1.21
N GLN A 212 -8.80 15.21 -1.18
CA GLN A 212 -9.70 15.81 -0.19
C GLN A 212 -11.11 15.23 -0.32
N GLN A 213 -11.65 15.15 -1.54
CA GLN A 213 -12.97 14.58 -1.79
C GLN A 213 -13.04 13.09 -1.40
N ARG A 214 -12.03 12.28 -1.77
CA ARG A 214 -11.95 10.87 -1.40
C ARG A 214 -11.88 10.68 0.11
N THR A 215 -11.09 11.49 0.81
CA THR A 215 -11.02 11.48 2.28
C THR A 215 -12.39 11.71 2.89
N GLN A 216 -13.09 12.73 2.42
CA GLN A 216 -14.43 13.06 2.92
C GLN A 216 -15.45 11.96 2.65
N LEU A 217 -15.44 11.39 1.44
CA LEU A 217 -16.32 10.28 1.08
C LEU A 217 -16.07 9.04 1.95
N ALA A 218 -14.80 8.70 2.22
CA ALA A 218 -14.44 7.56 3.05
C ALA A 218 -14.89 7.76 4.50
N TYR A 219 -14.67 8.94 5.10
CA TYR A 219 -15.19 9.23 6.45
C TYR A 219 -16.72 9.20 6.52
N ASN A 220 -17.41 9.78 5.54
CA ASN A 220 -18.86 9.73 5.47
C ASN A 220 -19.40 8.29 5.34
N GLY A 221 -18.70 7.46 4.56
CA GLY A 221 -19.00 6.03 4.48
C GLY A 221 -18.90 5.34 5.83
N ALA A 222 -17.81 5.59 6.56
CA ALA A 222 -17.61 5.05 7.90
C ALA A 222 -18.72 5.50 8.88
N VAL A 223 -19.10 6.78 8.85
CA VAL A 223 -20.22 7.31 9.66
C VAL A 223 -21.49 6.53 9.36
N SER A 224 -21.85 6.37 8.09
CA SER A 224 -23.06 5.65 7.68
C SER A 224 -23.04 4.18 8.13
N SER A 225 -21.89 3.53 8.04
CA SER A 225 -21.71 2.14 8.47
C SER A 225 -21.86 2.01 10.00
N TYR A 226 -21.24 2.91 10.79
CA TYR A 226 -21.43 2.92 12.25
C TYR A 226 -22.82 3.33 12.68
N GLU A 227 -23.51 4.20 11.95
CA GLU A 227 -24.93 4.49 12.20
C GLU A 227 -25.82 3.25 12.02
N ALA A 228 -25.51 2.42 11.02
CA ALA A 228 -26.20 1.15 10.86
C ALA A 228 -25.94 0.21 12.05
N VAL A 229 -24.69 0.16 12.54
CA VAL A 229 -24.33 -0.62 13.75
C VAL A 229 -25.09 -0.13 14.97
N THR A 230 -25.08 1.17 15.26
CA THR A 230 -25.74 1.72 16.47
C THR A 230 -27.27 1.58 16.45
N LYS A 231 -27.88 1.56 15.25
CA LYS A 231 -29.30 1.22 15.09
C LYS A 231 -29.61 -0.23 15.45
N LEU A 232 -28.69 -1.15 15.15
CA LEU A 232 -28.83 -2.58 15.45
C LEU A 232 -28.45 -2.90 16.90
N THR A 233 -27.50 -2.17 17.46
CA THR A 233 -26.96 -2.36 18.82
C THR A 233 -27.03 -1.07 19.64
N PRO A 234 -28.25 -0.56 19.99
CA PRO A 234 -28.41 0.75 20.59
C PRO A 234 -27.85 0.87 22.02
N ASN A 235 -27.56 -0.26 22.67
CA ASN A 235 -26.98 -0.32 24.01
C ASN A 235 -25.48 -0.64 24.01
N ASP A 236 -24.85 -0.80 22.84
CA ASP A 236 -23.41 -0.96 22.72
C ASP A 236 -22.74 0.42 22.77
N SER A 237 -22.11 0.73 23.90
CA SER A 237 -21.41 1.99 24.09
C SER A 237 -20.22 2.15 23.14
N ASN A 238 -19.50 1.04 22.82
CA ASN A 238 -18.35 1.10 21.91
C ASN A 238 -18.77 1.48 20.49
N ALA A 239 -19.92 0.98 20.04
CA ALA A 239 -20.48 1.37 18.75
C ALA A 239 -20.76 2.88 18.67
N TRP A 240 -21.35 3.47 19.75
CA TRP A 240 -21.58 4.91 19.82
C TRP A 240 -20.30 5.72 19.87
N PHE A 241 -19.27 5.24 20.56
CA PHE A 241 -17.98 5.90 20.60
C PHE A 241 -17.31 5.89 19.21
N SER A 242 -17.31 4.75 18.51
CA SER A 242 -16.78 4.63 17.16
C SER A 242 -17.52 5.52 16.16
N GLN A 243 -18.85 5.57 16.23
CA GLN A 243 -19.66 6.49 15.43
C GLN A 243 -19.29 7.95 15.71
N ALA A 244 -19.11 8.32 16.98
CA ALA A 244 -18.75 9.68 17.36
C ALA A 244 -17.38 10.09 16.78
N GLN A 245 -16.40 9.20 16.87
CA GLN A 245 -15.06 9.43 16.29
C GLN A 245 -15.12 9.57 14.76
N ALA A 246 -15.84 8.68 14.08
CA ALA A 246 -15.99 8.76 12.62
C ALA A 246 -16.69 10.07 12.21
N ALA A 247 -17.77 10.44 12.90
CA ALA A 247 -18.50 11.68 12.63
C ALA A 247 -17.65 12.93 12.90
N GLN A 248 -16.79 12.91 13.93
CA GLN A 248 -15.84 13.98 14.22
C GLN A 248 -14.82 14.15 13.09
N GLN A 249 -14.23 13.05 12.61
CA GLN A 249 -13.28 13.06 11.51
C GLN A 249 -13.92 13.50 10.18
N ALA A 250 -15.18 13.12 10.00
CA ALA A 250 -15.98 13.58 8.86
C ALA A 250 -16.37 15.08 8.93
N GLY A 251 -16.09 15.78 10.05
CA GLY A 251 -16.55 17.14 10.29
C GLY A 251 -18.04 17.25 10.59
N ASN A 252 -18.74 16.12 10.79
CA ASN A 252 -20.15 16.10 11.18
C ASN A 252 -20.28 16.24 12.70
N TYR A 253 -19.99 17.43 13.20
CA TYR A 253 -19.91 17.72 14.64
C TYR A 253 -21.25 17.51 15.35
N THR A 254 -22.36 17.75 14.68
CA THR A 254 -23.68 17.52 15.25
C THR A 254 -23.91 16.03 15.58
N SER A 255 -23.60 15.16 14.62
CA SER A 255 -23.68 13.70 14.81
C SER A 255 -22.66 13.21 15.84
N ALA A 256 -21.44 13.75 15.81
CA ALA A 256 -20.38 13.41 16.77
C ALA A 256 -20.83 13.72 18.21
N VAL A 257 -21.34 14.93 18.46
CA VAL A 257 -21.83 15.36 19.78
C VAL A 257 -22.99 14.48 20.27
N ALA A 258 -23.93 14.16 19.38
CA ALA A 258 -25.07 13.29 19.74
C ALA A 258 -24.56 11.89 20.12
N ALA A 259 -23.65 11.31 19.37
CA ALA A 259 -23.10 9.99 19.63
C ALA A 259 -22.24 9.96 20.91
N TYR A 260 -21.40 10.98 21.16
CA TYR A 260 -20.64 11.09 22.41
C TYR A 260 -21.54 11.22 23.64
N LYS A 261 -22.62 12.01 23.55
CA LYS A 261 -23.63 12.08 24.64
C LYS A 261 -24.28 10.74 24.90
N ARG A 262 -24.58 9.98 23.85
CA ARG A 262 -25.15 8.64 24.00
C ARG A 262 -24.15 7.66 24.64
N TYR A 263 -22.88 7.70 24.22
CA TYR A 263 -21.81 6.95 24.88
C TYR A 263 -21.71 7.23 26.37
N LEU A 264 -21.68 8.51 26.79
CA LEU A 264 -21.59 8.89 28.19
C LEU A 264 -22.85 8.49 29.01
N LYS A 265 -24.02 8.44 28.36
CA LYS A 265 -25.23 7.94 28.98
C LYS A 265 -25.17 6.43 29.26
N LEU A 266 -24.53 5.67 28.39
CA LEU A 266 -24.34 4.22 28.53
C LEU A 266 -23.19 3.86 29.46
N ASN A 267 -22.19 4.74 29.57
CA ASN A 267 -20.98 4.58 30.40
C ASN A 267 -20.84 5.78 31.38
N PRO A 268 -21.64 5.88 32.42
CA PRO A 268 -21.59 7.01 33.35
C PRO A 268 -20.27 7.11 34.11
N ASP A 269 -19.62 5.97 34.36
CA ASP A 269 -18.37 5.87 35.14
C ASP A 269 -17.12 5.79 34.24
N SER A 270 -17.22 6.23 32.98
CA SER A 270 -16.09 6.24 32.09
C SER A 270 -14.95 7.10 32.60
N THR A 271 -13.73 6.54 32.66
CA THR A 271 -12.51 7.28 33.02
C THR A 271 -12.20 8.44 32.06
N SER A 272 -12.69 8.36 30.82
CA SER A 272 -12.54 9.41 29.80
C SER A 272 -13.68 10.44 29.81
N ARG A 273 -14.59 10.40 30.79
CA ARG A 273 -15.79 11.24 30.84
C ARG A 273 -15.46 12.73 30.70
N SER A 274 -14.53 13.23 31.52
CA SER A 274 -14.13 14.64 31.51
C SER A 274 -13.56 15.10 30.16
N GLN A 275 -12.78 14.24 29.52
CA GLN A 275 -12.21 14.50 28.20
C GLN A 275 -13.30 14.57 27.13
N ILE A 276 -14.25 13.63 27.17
CA ILE A 276 -15.35 13.58 26.19
C ILE A 276 -16.30 14.77 26.40
N GLU A 277 -16.57 15.18 27.63
CA GLU A 277 -17.41 16.38 27.94
C GLU A 277 -16.73 17.65 27.42
N ALA A 278 -15.41 17.79 27.59
CA ALA A 278 -14.64 18.90 27.03
C ALA A 278 -14.70 18.89 25.48
N LEU A 279 -14.57 17.71 24.87
CA LEU A 279 -14.68 17.54 23.42
C LEU A 279 -16.09 17.90 22.91
N ILE A 280 -17.14 17.44 23.59
CA ILE A 280 -18.54 17.82 23.28
C ILE A 280 -18.70 19.33 23.33
N LYS A 281 -18.12 20.01 24.33
CA LYS A 281 -18.19 21.46 24.47
C LYS A 281 -17.45 22.14 23.29
N GLN A 282 -16.31 21.64 22.90
CA GLN A 282 -15.53 22.17 21.77
C GLN A 282 -16.25 21.99 20.43
N LEU A 283 -16.88 20.84 20.20
CA LEU A 283 -17.57 20.51 18.96
C LEU A 283 -18.99 21.12 18.87
N SER A 284 -19.54 21.54 19.98
CA SER A 284 -20.87 22.16 19.99
C SER A 284 -20.77 23.57 19.40
N PRO A 285 -21.67 23.95 18.46
CA PRO A 285 -21.71 25.32 17.97
C PRO A 285 -21.93 26.29 19.14
N ALA A 286 -21.21 27.43 19.09
CA ALA A 286 -21.40 28.48 20.10
C ALA A 286 -22.89 28.84 20.21
N PRO A 287 -23.44 29.00 21.43
CA PRO A 287 -24.85 29.39 21.59
C PRO A 287 -25.08 30.69 20.80
N ALA A 288 -26.07 30.66 19.93
CA ALA A 288 -26.44 31.86 19.16
C ALA A 288 -26.64 33.03 20.14
N ALA A 289 -25.94 34.13 19.89
CA ALA A 289 -26.07 35.33 20.69
C ALA A 289 -27.57 35.69 20.78
N PRO A 290 -28.11 36.03 21.98
CA PRO A 290 -29.53 36.33 22.14
C PRO A 290 -29.86 37.48 21.18
N ALA A 291 -30.87 37.23 20.33
CA ALA A 291 -31.36 38.23 19.40
C ALA A 291 -31.72 39.50 20.22
N LYS A 292 -31.01 40.60 19.97
CA LYS A 292 -31.35 41.90 20.61
C LYS A 292 -32.81 42.16 20.28
N LYS A 293 -33.70 42.07 21.29
CA LYS A 293 -35.08 42.56 21.17
C LYS A 293 -34.99 44.01 20.79
N LYS A 294 -35.33 44.38 19.56
CA LYS A 294 -35.58 45.78 19.19
C LYS A 294 -36.76 46.27 20.08
N LYS A 295 -36.49 47.25 20.92
CA LYS A 295 -37.46 48.05 21.59
C LYS A 295 -38.16 48.95 20.60
#